data_791ae642c1278ae8cd28cfd17bb74bd2
#
_entry.id   791ae642c1278ae8cd28cfd17bb74bd2
#
_cell.length_a   1.000
_cell.length_b   1.000
_cell.length_c   1.000
_cell.angle_alpha   90.00
_cell.angle_beta   90.00
_cell.angle_gamma   90.00
#
_symmetry.space_group_name_H-M   'P 1'
#
loop_
_entity.id
_entity.type
_entity.pdbx_description
1 polymer ?
#
loop_
_entity_poly.entity_id
_entity_poly.type
_entity_poly.pdbx_seq_one_letter_code
_entity_poly.pdbx_strand_id
1 'polypeptide(L)'
;MSIRHTVVFRLVHAPGSEPSERFFADARAGLTSIPGVQDFVISEQVSPKSDLTHQFAMTFTDQAAYDAYNTHQTHVDFVATRWVPEVAEFQEYDFIEA
;
A
#
# COMPACT_ATOMS: atom_id res chain seq x y z
N MET A 1 3.36 -9.59 18.62
CA MET A 1 2.52 -10.23 17.57
C MET A 1 2.59 -9.37 16.32
N SER A 2 3.05 -9.93 15.23
CA SER A 2 3.20 -9.15 13.99
C SER A 2 1.85 -8.90 13.31
N ILE A 3 1.79 -7.80 12.58
CA ILE A 3 0.60 -7.39 11.85
C ILE A 3 0.95 -7.39 10.35
N ARG A 4 0.12 -8.05 9.54
CA ARG A 4 0.21 -7.97 8.08
C ARG A 4 -0.79 -6.91 7.61
N HIS A 5 -0.28 -5.75 7.25
CA HIS A 5 -1.08 -4.64 6.72
C HIS A 5 -1.25 -4.82 5.21
N THR A 6 -2.49 -4.79 4.74
CA THR A 6 -2.79 -4.95 3.32
C THR A 6 -3.80 -3.91 2.86
N VAL A 7 -3.64 -3.47 1.63
CA VAL A 7 -4.63 -2.63 0.95
C VAL A 7 -4.75 -3.08 -0.50
N VAL A 8 -5.97 -3.35 -0.92
CA VAL A 8 -6.29 -3.71 -2.31
C VAL A 8 -6.93 -2.50 -2.95
N PHE A 9 -6.52 -2.15 -4.17
CA PHE A 9 -6.92 -0.88 -4.76
C PHE A 9 -6.92 -0.91 -6.28
N ARG A 10 -7.49 0.15 -6.84
CA ARG A 10 -7.50 0.44 -8.28
C ARG A 10 -7.10 1.90 -8.48
N LEU A 11 -6.18 2.14 -9.42
CA LEU A 11 -5.76 3.49 -9.77
C LEU A 11 -6.74 4.12 -10.76
N VAL A 12 -6.71 5.46 -10.85
CA VAL A 12 -7.38 6.19 -11.94
C VAL A 12 -6.67 5.98 -13.28
N HIS A 13 -5.41 5.57 -13.24
CA HIS A 13 -4.60 5.30 -14.43
C HIS A 13 -4.90 3.93 -15.00
N ALA A 14 -4.80 3.78 -16.32
CA ALA A 14 -4.93 2.47 -16.96
C ALA A 14 -3.83 1.52 -16.49
N PRO A 15 -4.14 0.24 -16.22
CA PRO A 15 -3.11 -0.74 -15.87
C PRO A 15 -2.00 -0.81 -16.92
N GLY A 16 -0.75 -0.86 -16.48
CA GLY A 16 0.41 -0.91 -17.37
C GLY A 16 0.80 0.41 -18.01
N SER A 17 0.06 1.49 -17.78
CA SER A 17 0.40 2.81 -18.28
C SER A 17 1.62 3.39 -17.56
N GLU A 18 2.29 4.37 -18.18
CA GLU A 18 3.44 5.03 -17.57
C GLU A 18 3.11 5.66 -16.20
N PRO A 19 1.98 6.40 -16.04
CA PRO A 19 1.62 6.93 -14.72
C PRO A 19 1.40 5.84 -13.67
N SER A 20 0.83 4.70 -14.06
CA SER A 20 0.63 3.56 -13.17
C SER A 20 1.97 3.00 -12.69
N GLU A 21 2.90 2.74 -13.61
CA GLU A 21 4.24 2.24 -13.28
C GLU A 21 5.02 3.21 -12.39
N ARG A 22 4.90 4.50 -12.63
CA ARG A 22 5.54 5.53 -11.82
C ARG A 22 4.96 5.55 -10.39
N PHE A 23 3.65 5.41 -10.26
CA PHE A 23 3.00 5.32 -8.94
C PHE A 23 3.59 4.16 -8.13
N PHE A 24 3.71 2.97 -8.73
CA PHE A 24 4.25 1.80 -8.04
C PHE A 24 5.72 1.97 -7.67
N ALA A 25 6.53 2.52 -8.57
CA ALA A 25 7.95 2.77 -8.29
C ALA A 25 8.12 3.76 -7.14
N ASP A 26 7.35 4.84 -7.13
CA ASP A 26 7.41 5.86 -6.08
C ASP A 26 6.87 5.33 -4.75
N ALA A 27 5.82 4.52 -4.77
CA ALA A 27 5.29 3.87 -3.57
C ALA A 27 6.34 2.95 -2.94
N ARG A 28 6.97 2.11 -3.76
CA ARG A 28 8.03 1.22 -3.27
C ARG A 28 9.18 1.99 -2.65
N ALA A 29 9.68 3.01 -3.34
CA ALA A 29 10.80 3.81 -2.86
C ALA A 29 10.45 4.55 -1.56
N GLY A 30 9.28 5.18 -1.51
CA GLY A 30 8.86 5.98 -0.36
C GLY A 30 8.47 5.14 0.84
N LEU A 31 7.57 4.19 0.66
CA LEU A 31 7.02 3.43 1.78
C LEU A 31 8.05 2.49 2.41
N THR A 32 8.94 1.90 1.62
CA THR A 32 10.00 1.04 2.16
C THR A 32 11.10 1.80 2.90
N SER A 33 11.18 3.12 2.72
CA SER A 33 12.12 3.96 3.47
C SER A 33 11.67 4.23 4.91
N ILE A 34 10.41 3.97 5.22
CA ILE A 34 9.85 4.23 6.55
C ILE A 34 10.30 3.15 7.52
N PRO A 35 10.87 3.52 8.69
CA PRO A 35 11.29 2.53 9.69
C PRO A 35 10.13 1.62 10.10
N GLY A 36 10.41 0.32 10.25
CA GLY A 36 9.44 -0.67 10.67
C GLY A 36 8.70 -1.37 9.54
N VAL A 37 8.74 -0.86 8.32
CA VAL A 37 8.16 -1.54 7.16
C VAL A 37 9.00 -2.74 6.77
N GLN A 38 8.40 -3.93 6.79
CA GLN A 38 9.05 -5.19 6.45
C GLN A 38 8.25 -5.93 5.39
N ASP A 39 8.95 -6.70 4.56
CA ASP A 39 8.33 -7.60 3.58
C ASP A 39 7.28 -6.90 2.70
N PHE A 40 7.65 -5.73 2.18
CA PHE A 40 6.78 -4.96 1.30
C PHE A 40 6.64 -5.68 -0.04
N VAL A 41 5.38 -5.95 -0.44
CA VAL A 41 5.06 -6.64 -1.69
C VAL A 41 3.98 -5.86 -2.43
N ILE A 42 4.18 -5.68 -3.73
CA ILE A 42 3.16 -5.19 -4.66
C ILE A 42 2.68 -6.40 -5.46
N SER A 43 1.39 -6.65 -5.45
CA SER A 43 0.79 -7.79 -6.16
C SER A 43 -0.30 -7.34 -7.12
N GLU A 44 -0.48 -8.06 -8.21
CA GLU A 44 -1.64 -7.91 -9.08
C GLU A 44 -2.79 -8.77 -8.54
N GLN A 45 -3.99 -8.20 -8.48
CA GLN A 45 -5.21 -8.92 -8.13
C GLN A 45 -5.78 -9.53 -9.43
N VAL A 46 -5.99 -10.84 -9.44
CA VAL A 46 -6.34 -11.57 -10.67
C VAL A 46 -7.70 -12.26 -10.63
N SER A 47 -8.45 -12.16 -9.51
CA SER A 47 -9.81 -12.71 -9.46
C SER A 47 -10.77 -11.85 -10.27
N PRO A 48 -11.57 -12.44 -11.19
CA PRO A 48 -12.56 -11.68 -11.95
C PRO A 48 -13.75 -11.23 -11.10
N LYS A 49 -13.81 -11.62 -9.82
CA LYS A 49 -14.90 -11.26 -8.91
C LYS A 49 -14.76 -9.85 -8.35
N SER A 50 -13.62 -9.19 -8.58
CA SER A 50 -13.35 -7.84 -8.11
C SER A 50 -12.76 -7.01 -9.24
N ASP A 51 -13.08 -5.73 -9.28
CA ASP A 51 -12.48 -4.77 -10.19
C ASP A 51 -11.27 -4.04 -9.59
N LEU A 52 -10.89 -4.37 -8.36
CA LEU A 52 -9.64 -3.90 -7.78
C LEU A 52 -8.47 -4.65 -8.43
N THR A 53 -7.37 -3.96 -8.68
CA THR A 53 -6.33 -4.45 -9.59
C THR A 53 -5.01 -4.80 -8.94
N HIS A 54 -4.71 -4.21 -7.79
CA HIS A 54 -3.39 -4.35 -7.14
C HIS A 54 -3.52 -4.40 -5.64
N GLN A 55 -2.47 -4.90 -4.98
CA GLN A 55 -2.39 -4.94 -3.53
C GLN A 55 -1.01 -4.46 -3.09
N PHE A 56 -0.97 -3.64 -2.04
CA PHE A 56 0.22 -3.45 -1.23
C PHE A 56 0.07 -4.30 0.03
N ALA A 57 1.13 -4.97 0.41
CA ALA A 57 1.19 -5.72 1.66
C ALA A 57 2.54 -5.50 2.33
N MET A 58 2.52 -5.36 3.66
CA MET A 58 3.73 -5.19 4.46
C MET A 58 3.51 -5.70 5.87
N THR A 59 4.59 -6.03 6.56
CA THR A 59 4.55 -6.56 7.91
C THR A 59 5.13 -5.55 8.89
N PHE A 60 4.48 -5.41 10.04
CA PHE A 60 4.99 -4.66 11.20
C PHE A 60 5.14 -5.62 12.37
N THR A 61 6.21 -5.46 13.17
CA THR A 61 6.48 -6.35 14.31
C THR A 61 5.42 -6.27 15.40
N ASP A 62 4.79 -5.10 15.55
CA ASP A 62 3.76 -4.86 16.57
C ASP A 62 2.92 -3.63 16.20
N GLN A 63 1.92 -3.34 17.04
CA GLN A 63 1.03 -2.20 16.85
C GLN A 63 1.76 -0.87 16.93
N ALA A 64 2.77 -0.75 17.80
CA ALA A 64 3.53 0.49 17.94
C ALA A 64 4.28 0.83 16.64
N ALA A 65 4.86 -0.16 15.97
CA ALA A 65 5.54 0.03 14.69
C ALA A 65 4.55 0.45 13.59
N TYR A 66 3.36 -0.15 13.58
CA TYR A 66 2.30 0.22 12.64
C TYR A 66 1.82 1.64 12.88
N ASP A 67 1.56 2.01 14.14
CA ASP A 67 1.12 3.37 14.49
C ASP A 67 2.17 4.42 14.09
N ALA A 68 3.44 4.12 14.30
CA ALA A 68 4.54 5.00 13.90
C ALA A 68 4.61 5.18 12.37
N TYR A 69 4.34 4.12 11.61
CA TYR A 69 4.23 4.18 10.15
C TYR A 69 3.10 5.13 9.72
N ASN A 70 1.92 4.97 10.31
CA ASN A 70 0.74 5.77 9.93
C ASN A 70 0.95 7.26 10.14
N THR A 71 1.71 7.65 11.17
CA THR A 71 1.97 9.06 11.50
C THR A 71 3.29 9.58 10.94
N HIS A 72 4.10 8.71 10.32
CA HIS A 72 5.37 9.12 9.73
C HIS A 72 5.14 10.11 8.58
N GLN A 73 5.94 11.18 8.53
CA GLN A 73 5.74 12.26 7.55
C GLN A 73 5.75 11.74 6.12
N THR A 74 6.63 10.79 5.79
CA THR A 74 6.69 10.20 4.44
C THR A 74 5.37 9.52 4.07
N HIS A 75 4.75 8.78 5.01
CA HIS A 75 3.44 8.15 4.79
C HIS A 75 2.35 9.20 4.60
N VAL A 76 2.30 10.18 5.48
CA VAL A 76 1.30 11.27 5.42
C VAL A 76 1.39 12.01 4.08
N ASP A 77 2.60 12.34 3.64
CA ASP A 77 2.82 13.03 2.36
C ASP A 77 2.45 12.15 1.17
N PHE A 78 2.80 10.88 1.20
CA PHE A 78 2.43 9.94 0.12
C PHE A 78 0.91 9.85 -0.01
N VAL A 79 0.20 9.70 1.10
CA VAL A 79 -1.26 9.63 1.09
C VAL A 79 -1.86 10.91 0.50
N ALA A 80 -1.42 12.07 0.97
CA ALA A 80 -1.98 13.35 0.53
C ALA A 80 -1.69 13.67 -0.94
N THR A 81 -0.46 13.39 -1.41
CA THR A 81 0.00 13.85 -2.72
C THR A 81 -0.13 12.81 -3.83
N ARG A 82 -0.19 11.52 -3.48
CA ARG A 82 -0.21 10.43 -4.45
C ARG A 82 -1.44 9.53 -4.32
N TRP A 83 -1.71 9.04 -3.10
CA TRP A 83 -2.82 8.10 -2.88
C TRP A 83 -4.17 8.75 -3.16
N VAL A 84 -4.48 9.84 -2.50
CA VAL A 84 -5.79 10.51 -2.63
C VAL A 84 -6.09 10.90 -4.09
N PRO A 85 -5.16 11.54 -4.84
CA PRO A 85 -5.47 11.90 -6.22
C PRO A 85 -5.43 10.75 -7.23
N GLU A 86 -4.71 9.66 -6.95
CA GLU A 86 -4.46 8.62 -7.96
C GLU A 86 -5.19 7.30 -7.71
N VAL A 87 -5.71 7.05 -6.50
CA VAL A 87 -6.46 5.83 -6.16
C VAL A 87 -7.95 6.09 -6.31
N ALA A 88 -8.60 5.30 -7.18
CA ALA A 88 -10.03 5.45 -7.46
C ALA A 88 -10.90 4.74 -6.41
N GLU A 89 -10.44 3.60 -5.91
CA GLU A 89 -11.19 2.76 -4.96
C GLU A 89 -10.23 1.87 -4.20
N PHE A 90 -10.48 1.61 -2.93
CA PHE A 90 -9.64 0.71 -2.15
C PHE A 90 -10.40 0.05 -1.00
N GLN A 91 -9.83 -1.09 -0.53
CA GLN A 91 -10.23 -1.77 0.69
C GLN A 91 -8.98 -2.10 1.50
N GLU A 92 -9.01 -1.83 2.79
CA GLU A 92 -7.87 -2.02 3.68
C GLU A 92 -8.18 -3.10 4.70
N TYR A 93 -7.23 -4.03 4.90
CA TYR A 93 -7.35 -5.12 5.86
C TYR A 93 -6.04 -5.33 6.58
N ASP A 94 -6.10 -5.51 7.90
CA ASP A 94 -4.96 -5.83 8.73
C ASP A 94 -5.17 -7.20 9.36
N PHE A 95 -4.13 -8.02 9.33
CA PHE A 95 -4.21 -9.40 9.77
C PHE A 95 -3.18 -9.69 10.85
N ILE A 96 -3.62 -10.46 11.85
CA ILE A 96 -2.73 -11.17 12.75
C ILE A 96 -2.97 -12.66 12.56
N GLU A 97 -1.98 -13.48 12.88
CA GLU A 97 -2.15 -14.93 12.77
C GLU A 97 -3.23 -15.41 13.74
N ALA A 98 -4.14 -16.25 13.24
CA ALA A 98 -5.28 -16.74 14.03
C ALA A 98 -4.90 -17.81 15.05
#